data_e2002e579cd9c78010ecb71d41d94562
#
_entry.id   e2002e579cd9c78010ecb71d41d94562
#
_cell.length_a   1.000
_cell.length_b   1.000
_cell.length_c   1.000
_cell.angle_alpha   90.00
_cell.angle_beta   90.00
_cell.angle_gamma   90.00
#
_symmetry.space_group_name_H-M   'P 1'
#
loop_
_entity.id
_entity.type
_entity.pdbx_description
1 polymer ?
#
loop_
_entity_poly.entity_id
_entity_poly.type
_entity_poly.pdbx_seq_one_letter_code
_entity_poly.pdbx_strand_id
1 'polypeptide(L)'
;QKPMTLYPDETLAVRNAVRRHKRVCQIGTQIHASDNYRRVVERIRSGQLGPIGVVRTLNVLNQGPDGIGTAPVGPAPADLDWDRWLGPGPAIPYNALLAADSYNHCSFFAYSGGWTPGMAPHIIDLPVWALDLGVPLVTTCSGGRYMVGGDGDAPDVQEVVWQYPKLTMTWTMSMCNSFAFDFGRGVPDRRLGIYFHGLRGTLFSNYTKHEVVGEGDLLRDGAP
;
A
#
# COMPACT_ATOMS: atom_id res chain seq x y z
N GLN A 1 6.01 13.36 -3.97
CA GLN A 1 6.03 12.09 -4.67
C GLN A 1 6.18 10.95 -3.68
N LYS A 2 5.73 9.73 -4.02
CA LYS A 2 5.86 8.53 -3.19
C LYS A 2 6.22 7.31 -4.10
N PRO A 3 6.85 6.30 -3.55
CA PRO A 3 7.56 6.32 -2.25
C PRO A 3 8.67 7.36 -2.26
N MET A 4 9.23 7.67 -1.09
CA MET A 4 10.30 8.67 -1.00
C MET A 4 11.56 8.21 -1.73
N THR A 5 11.89 6.94 -1.60
CA THR A 5 13.04 6.28 -2.19
C THR A 5 12.72 4.81 -2.48
N LEU A 6 13.57 4.14 -3.23
CA LEU A 6 13.42 2.71 -3.51
C LEU A 6 13.97 1.84 -2.37
N TYR A 7 15.07 2.26 -1.75
CA TYR A 7 15.76 1.50 -0.71
C TYR A 7 15.68 2.19 0.66
N PRO A 8 15.60 1.43 1.77
CA PRO A 8 15.54 1.99 3.12
C PRO A 8 16.71 2.90 3.48
N ASP A 9 17.93 2.56 3.06
CA ASP A 9 19.13 3.36 3.34
C ASP A 9 19.07 4.74 2.69
N GLU A 10 18.52 4.84 1.48
CA GLU A 10 18.28 6.11 0.81
C GLU A 10 17.27 6.95 1.60
N THR A 11 16.21 6.32 2.13
CA THR A 11 15.23 6.98 3.00
C THR A 11 15.90 7.59 4.22
N LEU A 12 16.80 6.84 4.86
CA LEU A 12 17.57 7.34 6.02
C LEU A 12 18.50 8.49 5.63
N ALA A 13 19.16 8.40 4.48
CA ALA A 13 20.03 9.45 3.96
C ALA A 13 19.24 10.75 3.70
N VAL A 14 18.09 10.67 3.01
CA VAL A 14 17.21 11.83 2.75
C VAL A 14 16.72 12.43 4.05
N ARG A 15 16.20 11.61 4.98
CA ARG A 15 15.73 12.09 6.28
C ARG A 15 16.83 12.84 7.04
N ASN A 16 18.04 12.28 7.08
CA ASN A 16 19.16 12.87 7.79
C ASN A 16 19.63 14.18 7.13
N ALA A 17 19.63 14.25 5.79
CA ALA A 17 19.95 15.48 5.06
C ALA A 17 18.91 16.58 5.34
N VAL A 18 17.62 16.26 5.28
CA VAL A 18 16.52 17.20 5.59
C VAL A 18 16.68 17.78 6.99
N ARG A 19 16.94 16.92 7.99
CA ARG A 19 17.16 17.35 9.38
C ARG A 19 18.41 18.21 9.54
N ARG A 20 19.54 17.78 8.96
CA ARG A 20 20.82 18.51 9.02
C ARG A 20 20.69 19.91 8.45
N HIS A 21 20.03 20.03 7.30
CA HIS A 21 19.90 21.30 6.59
C HIS A 21 18.63 22.07 6.96
N LYS A 22 17.85 21.58 7.93
CA LYS A 22 16.61 22.21 8.41
C LYS A 22 15.67 22.59 7.26
N ARG A 23 15.47 21.66 6.30
CA ARG A 23 14.60 21.88 5.15
C ARG A 23 13.23 21.28 5.39
N VAL A 24 12.23 21.80 4.68
CA VAL A 24 10.89 21.20 4.63
C VAL A 24 10.89 20.12 3.54
N CYS A 25 10.43 18.94 3.90
CA CYS A 25 10.24 17.83 2.97
C CYS A 25 8.88 17.19 3.23
N GLN A 26 8.06 17.12 2.20
CA GLN A 26 6.73 16.50 2.26
C GLN A 26 6.68 15.34 1.28
N ILE A 27 6.22 14.19 1.74
CA ILE A 27 6.00 12.99 0.92
C ILE A 27 4.55 12.95 0.49
N GLY A 28 4.30 12.42 -0.72
CA GLY A 28 2.97 12.42 -1.35
C GLY A 28 2.02 11.34 -0.84
N THR A 29 1.83 11.23 0.47
CA THR A 29 0.80 10.38 1.09
C THR A 29 -0.51 11.16 1.23
N GLN A 30 -1.08 11.56 0.09
CA GLN A 30 -2.18 12.53 0.03
C GLN A 30 -3.46 12.09 0.77
N ILE A 31 -3.69 10.78 0.89
CA ILE A 31 -4.90 10.23 1.55
C ILE A 31 -4.90 10.56 3.05
N HIS A 32 -3.75 10.77 3.65
CA HIS A 32 -3.62 11.28 5.02
C HIS A 32 -4.43 12.56 5.26
N ALA A 33 -4.57 13.41 4.25
CA ALA A 33 -5.33 14.66 4.33
C ALA A 33 -6.85 14.47 4.13
N SER A 34 -7.34 13.27 3.79
CA SER A 34 -8.77 13.05 3.54
C SER A 34 -9.61 13.13 4.81
N ASP A 35 -10.81 13.68 4.69
CA ASP A 35 -11.75 13.77 5.81
C ASP A 35 -12.14 12.39 6.35
N ASN A 36 -12.24 11.39 5.45
CA ASN A 36 -12.52 10.03 5.88
C ASN A 36 -11.43 9.49 6.81
N TYR A 37 -10.15 9.62 6.45
CA TYR A 37 -9.05 9.14 7.28
C TYR A 37 -8.97 9.88 8.63
N ARG A 38 -9.21 11.19 8.64
CA ARG A 38 -9.27 11.98 9.89
C ARG A 38 -10.33 11.45 10.83
N ARG A 39 -11.55 11.20 10.31
CA ARG A 39 -12.65 10.61 11.12
C ARG A 39 -12.34 9.21 11.62
N VAL A 40 -11.66 8.39 10.80
CA VAL A 40 -11.21 7.06 11.24
C VAL A 40 -10.21 7.18 12.39
N VAL A 41 -9.23 8.07 12.27
CA VAL A 41 -8.25 8.30 13.35
C VAL A 41 -8.93 8.74 14.65
N GLU A 42 -9.90 9.67 14.56
CA GLU A 42 -10.68 10.11 15.72
C GLU A 42 -11.43 8.94 16.36
N ARG A 43 -12.12 8.10 15.56
CA ARG A 43 -12.84 6.93 16.06
C ARG A 43 -11.92 5.89 16.69
N ILE A 44 -10.78 5.59 16.09
CA ILE A 44 -9.82 4.65 16.66
C ILE A 44 -9.28 5.18 17.99
N ARG A 45 -8.92 6.46 18.05
CA ARG A 45 -8.36 7.09 19.25
C ARG A 45 -9.40 7.31 20.35
N SER A 46 -10.69 7.34 20.05
CA SER A 46 -11.75 7.39 21.06
C SER A 46 -11.81 6.13 21.93
N GLY A 47 -11.19 5.04 21.50
CA GLY A 47 -11.25 3.76 22.22
C GLY A 47 -12.57 3.00 22.07
N GLN A 48 -13.49 3.46 21.21
CA GLN A 48 -14.81 2.87 20.99
C GLN A 48 -14.74 1.36 20.70
N LEU A 49 -13.76 0.93 19.91
CA LEU A 49 -13.59 -0.48 19.56
C LEU A 49 -12.96 -1.34 20.67
N GLY A 50 -12.53 -0.73 21.78
CA GLY A 50 -11.71 -1.40 22.79
C GLY A 50 -10.27 -1.65 22.30
N PRO A 51 -9.49 -2.49 22.99
CA PRO A 51 -8.16 -2.87 22.55
C PRO A 51 -8.20 -3.48 21.13
N ILE A 52 -7.35 -2.98 20.25
CA ILE A 52 -7.20 -3.49 18.88
C ILE A 52 -6.04 -4.47 18.86
N GLY A 53 -6.33 -5.73 18.51
CA GLY A 53 -5.33 -6.79 18.46
C GLY A 53 -4.88 -7.16 17.04
N VAL A 54 -5.70 -6.84 16.03
CA VAL A 54 -5.41 -7.16 14.62
C VAL A 54 -5.75 -5.98 13.73
N VAL A 55 -4.84 -5.66 12.83
CA VAL A 55 -5.09 -4.76 11.70
C VAL A 55 -4.83 -5.52 10.41
N ARG A 56 -5.79 -5.51 9.50
CA ARG A 56 -5.64 -6.09 8.16
C ARG A 56 -5.66 -4.99 7.12
N THR A 57 -4.65 -4.99 6.27
CA THR A 57 -4.55 -4.03 5.16
C THR A 57 -4.43 -4.80 3.86
N LEU A 58 -5.04 -4.29 2.81
CA LEU A 58 -5.03 -4.98 1.53
C LEU A 58 -5.10 -4.04 0.33
N ASN A 59 -4.51 -4.49 -0.76
CA ASN A 59 -4.71 -3.95 -2.10
C ASN A 59 -4.76 -5.11 -3.09
N VAL A 60 -5.95 -5.39 -3.59
CA VAL A 60 -6.19 -6.46 -4.55
C VAL A 60 -6.69 -5.86 -5.84
N LEU A 61 -6.03 -6.18 -6.94
CA LEU A 61 -6.45 -5.81 -8.29
C LEU A 61 -6.23 -6.97 -9.23
N ASN A 62 -7.20 -7.17 -10.10
CA ASN A 62 -7.06 -8.16 -11.16
C ASN A 62 -6.45 -7.51 -12.39
N GLN A 63 -5.27 -7.97 -12.81
CA GLN A 63 -4.64 -7.52 -14.06
C GLN A 63 -4.90 -8.49 -15.24
N GLY A 64 -5.64 -9.56 -14.99
CA GLY A 64 -5.83 -10.62 -15.98
C GLY A 64 -4.54 -11.43 -16.22
N PRO A 65 -4.60 -12.45 -17.11
CA PRO A 65 -3.46 -13.36 -17.33
C PRO A 65 -2.26 -12.69 -18.01
N ASP A 66 -2.49 -11.64 -18.80
CA ASP A 66 -1.45 -10.97 -19.59
C ASP A 66 -0.80 -9.78 -18.86
N GLY A 67 -1.27 -9.48 -17.63
CA GLY A 67 -0.74 -8.38 -16.82
C GLY A 67 -0.83 -7.03 -17.52
N ILE A 68 0.29 -6.34 -17.63
CA ILE A 68 0.42 -5.09 -18.39
C ILE A 68 0.66 -5.31 -19.88
N GLY A 69 0.70 -6.57 -20.33
CA GLY A 69 1.03 -6.95 -21.70
C GLY A 69 2.53 -6.98 -21.99
N THR A 70 2.85 -7.05 -23.27
CA THR A 70 4.22 -7.09 -23.81
C THR A 70 4.42 -5.98 -24.83
N ALA A 71 5.49 -5.24 -24.73
CA ALA A 71 5.86 -4.21 -25.71
C ALA A 71 7.04 -4.65 -26.59
N PRO A 72 7.05 -4.29 -27.88
CA PRO A 72 8.22 -4.51 -28.71
C PRO A 72 9.39 -3.66 -28.20
N VAL A 73 10.58 -4.24 -28.23
CA VAL A 73 11.82 -3.50 -27.97
C VAL A 73 12.10 -2.58 -29.17
N GLY A 74 12.39 -1.31 -28.88
CA GLY A 74 12.66 -0.32 -29.91
C GLY A 74 13.39 0.90 -29.37
N PRO A 75 13.69 1.90 -30.23
CA PRO A 75 14.25 3.15 -29.76
C PRO A 75 13.23 3.96 -28.94
N ALA A 76 13.71 4.71 -27.98
CA ALA A 76 12.88 5.68 -27.27
C ALA A 76 12.37 6.77 -28.24
N PRO A 77 11.18 7.36 -27.99
CA PRO A 77 10.73 8.55 -28.70
C PRO A 77 11.79 9.66 -28.68
N ALA A 78 11.89 10.43 -29.74
CA ALA A 78 12.94 11.44 -29.88
C ALA A 78 12.87 12.59 -28.85
N ASP A 79 11.71 12.79 -28.26
CA ASP A 79 11.43 13.78 -27.23
C ASP A 79 11.55 13.23 -25.79
N LEU A 80 11.90 11.95 -25.65
CA LEU A 80 12.12 11.30 -24.36
C LEU A 80 13.61 11.02 -24.12
N ASP A 81 14.18 11.68 -23.14
CA ASP A 81 15.49 11.35 -22.60
C ASP A 81 15.37 10.09 -21.72
N TRP A 82 15.55 8.92 -22.35
CA TRP A 82 15.35 7.63 -21.70
C TRP A 82 16.35 7.37 -20.57
N ASP A 83 17.61 7.73 -20.75
CA ASP A 83 18.63 7.55 -19.71
C ASP A 83 18.31 8.37 -18.46
N ARG A 84 17.85 9.60 -18.66
CA ARG A 84 17.43 10.45 -17.58
C ARG A 84 16.14 9.95 -16.91
N TRP A 85 15.22 9.37 -17.70
CA TRP A 85 14.00 8.76 -17.17
C TRP A 85 14.30 7.55 -16.28
N LEU A 86 15.23 6.67 -16.70
CA LEU A 86 15.68 5.52 -15.91
C LEU A 86 16.35 5.96 -14.59
N GLY A 87 17.01 7.12 -14.58
CA GLY A 87 17.71 7.64 -13.42
C GLY A 87 18.82 6.68 -12.92
N PRO A 88 18.89 6.40 -11.62
CA PRO A 88 19.88 5.48 -11.05
C PRO A 88 19.51 4.00 -11.23
N GLY A 89 18.38 3.69 -11.86
CA GLY A 89 17.95 2.32 -12.14
C GLY A 89 18.85 1.61 -13.16
N PRO A 90 18.68 0.30 -13.36
CA PRO A 90 19.42 -0.44 -14.37
C PRO A 90 19.17 0.11 -15.77
N ALA A 91 20.23 0.22 -16.58
CA ALA A 91 20.09 0.57 -17.98
C ALA A 91 19.44 -0.59 -18.75
N ILE A 92 18.27 -0.32 -19.34
CA ILE A 92 17.55 -1.27 -20.21
C ILE A 92 17.16 -0.59 -21.51
N PRO A 93 16.94 -1.35 -22.60
CA PRO A 93 16.30 -0.82 -23.80
C PRO A 93 14.96 -0.16 -23.46
N TYR A 94 14.55 0.80 -24.29
CA TYR A 94 13.26 1.44 -24.10
C TYR A 94 12.13 0.41 -24.10
N ASN A 95 11.29 0.49 -23.08
CA ASN A 95 10.06 -0.29 -22.96
C ASN A 95 8.89 0.69 -22.81
N ALA A 96 8.02 0.70 -23.82
CA ALA A 96 6.87 1.60 -23.86
C ALA A 96 5.90 1.40 -22.69
N LEU A 97 5.75 0.16 -22.19
CA LEU A 97 4.86 -0.13 -21.06
C LEU A 97 5.39 0.44 -19.74
N LEU A 98 6.71 0.42 -19.53
CA LEU A 98 7.32 1.00 -18.35
C LEU A 98 7.06 2.52 -18.26
N ALA A 99 7.05 3.21 -19.42
CA ALA A 99 6.90 4.65 -19.50
C ALA A 99 5.44 5.12 -19.73
N ALA A 100 4.53 4.23 -20.14
CA ALA A 100 3.23 4.60 -20.68
C ALA A 100 2.22 5.11 -19.66
N ASP A 101 2.28 4.64 -18.42
CA ASP A 101 1.27 4.92 -17.38
C ASP A 101 1.95 5.13 -16.03
N SER A 102 1.32 5.97 -15.20
CA SER A 102 1.77 6.23 -13.84
C SER A 102 1.76 5.01 -12.92
N TYR A 103 1.07 3.93 -13.29
CA TYR A 103 0.97 2.68 -12.52
C TYR A 103 1.81 1.54 -13.10
N ASN A 104 2.06 1.53 -14.39
CA ASN A 104 2.77 0.42 -15.03
C ASN A 104 4.17 0.20 -14.46
N HIS A 105 4.85 1.27 -14.04
CA HIS A 105 6.17 1.15 -13.39
C HIS A 105 6.13 0.27 -12.13
N CYS A 106 4.97 0.14 -11.46
CA CYS A 106 4.81 -0.77 -10.31
C CYS A 106 4.96 -2.25 -10.68
N SER A 107 4.84 -2.59 -11.97
CA SER A 107 5.05 -3.94 -12.47
C SER A 107 6.53 -4.26 -12.74
N PHE A 108 7.43 -3.27 -12.64
CA PHE A 108 8.87 -3.43 -12.85
C PHE A 108 9.62 -3.26 -11.54
N PHE A 109 10.13 -4.36 -11.01
CA PHE A 109 10.70 -4.40 -9.65
C PHE A 109 11.88 -3.46 -9.47
N ALA A 110 12.78 -3.42 -10.45
CA ALA A 110 13.99 -2.60 -10.40
C ALA A 110 13.73 -1.08 -10.34
N TYR A 111 12.54 -0.62 -10.77
CA TYR A 111 12.19 0.81 -10.84
C TYR A 111 11.19 1.26 -9.78
N SER A 112 10.53 0.32 -9.11
CA SER A 112 9.47 0.64 -8.16
C SER A 112 9.53 -0.15 -6.85
N GLY A 113 10.26 -1.27 -6.82
CA GLY A 113 10.16 -2.26 -5.76
C GLY A 113 8.85 -3.05 -5.80
N GLY A 114 8.04 -2.89 -6.85
CA GLY A 114 6.77 -3.58 -7.04
C GLY A 114 5.55 -2.82 -6.55
N TRP A 115 4.43 -3.50 -6.54
CA TRP A 115 3.12 -2.92 -6.18
C TRP A 115 3.00 -2.59 -4.69
N THR A 116 3.74 -3.25 -3.82
CA THR A 116 3.72 -2.93 -2.39
C THR A 116 4.22 -1.52 -2.10
N PRO A 117 5.42 -1.08 -2.50
CA PRO A 117 5.82 0.32 -2.36
C PRO A 117 4.92 1.28 -3.14
N GLY A 118 4.31 0.81 -4.24
CA GLY A 118 3.36 1.60 -5.03
C GLY A 118 2.08 1.93 -4.27
N MET A 119 1.53 0.99 -3.52
CA MET A 119 0.19 1.10 -2.93
C MET A 119 0.16 1.11 -1.40
N ALA A 120 1.04 0.38 -0.73
CA ALA A 120 1.03 0.27 0.72
C ALA A 120 1.14 1.62 1.44
N PRO A 121 1.95 2.60 0.99
CA PRO A 121 2.03 3.89 1.67
C PRO A 121 0.69 4.63 1.78
N HIS A 122 -0.22 4.44 0.83
CA HIS A 122 -1.56 5.06 0.89
C HIS A 122 -2.50 4.38 1.89
N ILE A 123 -2.25 3.13 2.21
CA ILE A 123 -3.14 2.28 3.01
C ILE A 123 -2.59 2.10 4.42
N ILE A 124 -1.31 1.76 4.54
CA ILE A 124 -0.63 1.54 5.82
C ILE A 124 -0.45 2.85 6.60
N ASP A 125 -0.42 3.99 5.92
CA ASP A 125 -0.37 5.32 6.54
C ASP A 125 -1.48 5.51 7.59
N LEU A 126 -2.71 5.03 7.30
CA LEU A 126 -3.83 5.17 8.23
C LEU A 126 -3.63 4.41 9.56
N PRO A 127 -3.34 3.11 9.61
CA PRO A 127 -3.11 2.44 10.88
C PRO A 127 -1.87 2.94 11.62
N VAL A 128 -0.80 3.29 10.92
CA VAL A 128 0.40 3.87 11.53
C VAL A 128 0.04 5.18 12.23
N TRP A 129 -0.73 6.05 11.60
CA TRP A 129 -1.19 7.30 12.18
C TRP A 129 -2.22 7.10 13.29
N ALA A 130 -3.24 6.26 13.07
CA ALA A 130 -4.34 6.09 14.00
C ALA A 130 -3.88 5.49 15.34
N LEU A 131 -2.97 4.53 15.29
CA LEU A 131 -2.49 3.75 16.43
C LEU A 131 -1.10 4.19 16.94
N ASP A 132 -0.51 5.21 16.31
CA ASP A 132 0.84 5.70 16.61
C ASP A 132 1.87 4.56 16.60
N LEU A 133 1.83 3.75 15.54
CA LEU A 133 2.70 2.59 15.41
C LEU A 133 4.13 3.03 15.10
N GLY A 134 5.06 2.53 15.87
CA GLY A 134 6.49 2.66 15.61
C GLY A 134 7.01 1.59 14.64
N VAL A 135 8.26 1.17 14.86
CA VAL A 135 8.87 0.07 14.09
C VAL A 135 8.34 -1.26 14.63
N PRO A 136 7.97 -2.21 13.77
CA PRO A 136 7.56 -3.54 14.20
C PRO A 136 8.72 -4.32 14.84
N LEU A 137 8.39 -5.22 15.76
CA LEU A 137 9.35 -6.12 16.41
C LEU A 137 9.85 -7.20 15.45
N VAL A 138 8.93 -7.70 14.61
CA VAL A 138 9.19 -8.76 13.63
C VAL A 138 8.45 -8.42 12.35
N THR A 139 9.11 -8.70 11.22
CA THR A 139 8.50 -8.64 9.89
C THR A 139 8.75 -9.96 9.19
N THR A 140 7.69 -10.57 8.68
CA THR A 140 7.77 -11.74 7.79
C THR A 140 7.05 -11.45 6.49
N CYS A 141 7.52 -12.04 5.40
CA CYS A 141 6.95 -11.84 4.07
C CYS A 141 7.02 -13.13 3.28
N SER A 142 5.97 -13.38 2.52
CA SER A 142 5.91 -14.44 1.51
C SER A 142 5.25 -13.89 0.24
N GLY A 143 5.61 -14.44 -0.89
CA GLY A 143 5.02 -14.03 -2.17
C GLY A 143 5.92 -14.32 -3.35
N GLY A 144 5.49 -13.94 -4.52
CA GLY A 144 6.21 -14.13 -5.77
C GLY A 144 5.38 -13.74 -6.97
N ARG A 145 5.90 -14.05 -8.16
CA ARG A 145 5.17 -13.90 -9.41
C ARG A 145 4.68 -15.29 -9.84
N TYR A 146 3.39 -15.51 -9.80
CA TYR A 146 2.79 -16.83 -9.95
C TYR A 146 1.79 -16.94 -11.10
N MET A 147 1.11 -15.86 -11.44
CA MET A 147 -0.09 -15.92 -12.27
C MET A 147 -0.06 -14.97 -13.46
N VAL A 148 0.53 -13.80 -13.30
CA VAL A 148 0.43 -12.73 -14.28
C VAL A 148 1.59 -12.77 -15.25
N GLY A 149 1.30 -12.77 -16.55
CA GLY A 149 2.26 -12.72 -17.65
C GLY A 149 2.73 -11.30 -17.99
N GLY A 150 3.22 -11.14 -19.23
CA GLY A 150 3.68 -9.86 -19.77
C GLY A 150 5.08 -9.47 -19.30
N ASP A 151 5.50 -8.25 -19.65
CA ASP A 151 6.86 -7.74 -19.42
C ASP A 151 7.16 -7.38 -17.97
N GLY A 152 6.16 -7.25 -17.13
CA GLY A 152 6.36 -6.98 -15.70
C GLY A 152 7.08 -8.13 -14.99
N ASP A 153 7.96 -7.82 -14.04
CA ASP A 153 8.74 -8.79 -13.26
C ASP A 153 8.48 -8.69 -11.74
N ALA A 154 7.73 -7.70 -11.30
CA ALA A 154 7.37 -7.56 -9.90
C ALA A 154 6.45 -8.68 -9.42
N PRO A 155 6.51 -9.07 -8.12
CA PRO A 155 5.58 -10.03 -7.55
C PRO A 155 4.12 -9.66 -7.80
N ASP A 156 3.29 -10.64 -8.13
CA ASP A 156 1.83 -10.48 -8.31
C ASP A 156 1.05 -10.94 -7.08
N VAL A 157 1.73 -11.58 -6.12
CA VAL A 157 1.20 -11.88 -4.79
C VAL A 157 2.25 -11.55 -3.75
N GLN A 158 1.84 -10.86 -2.68
CA GLN A 158 2.69 -10.61 -1.53
C GLN A 158 1.87 -10.52 -0.25
N GLU A 159 2.26 -11.32 0.74
CA GLU A 159 1.70 -11.32 2.09
C GLU A 159 2.79 -10.89 3.06
N VAL A 160 2.51 -9.87 3.86
CA VAL A 160 3.42 -9.37 4.90
C VAL A 160 2.72 -9.41 6.24
N VAL A 161 3.46 -9.81 7.27
CA VAL A 161 3.00 -9.78 8.67
C VAL A 161 3.99 -8.96 9.48
N TRP A 162 3.47 -7.95 10.16
CA TRP A 162 4.21 -7.15 11.14
C TRP A 162 3.70 -7.43 12.55
N GLN A 163 4.60 -7.84 13.43
CA GLN A 163 4.32 -7.99 14.85
C GLN A 163 4.72 -6.72 15.60
N TYR A 164 3.77 -6.13 16.28
CA TYR A 164 3.96 -5.02 17.22
C TYR A 164 3.77 -5.51 18.66
N PRO A 165 4.15 -4.72 19.68
CA PRO A 165 4.00 -5.16 21.08
C PRO A 165 2.58 -5.53 21.51
N LYS A 166 1.55 -4.94 20.86
CA LYS A 166 0.14 -5.11 21.26
C LYS A 166 -0.78 -5.56 20.14
N LEU A 167 -0.28 -5.67 18.91
CA LEU A 167 -1.09 -6.10 17.78
C LEU A 167 -0.26 -6.75 16.69
N THR A 168 -0.95 -7.47 15.82
CA THR A 168 -0.41 -7.93 14.55
C THR A 168 -1.07 -7.16 13.41
N MET A 169 -0.26 -6.64 12.48
CA MET A 169 -0.75 -6.03 11.25
C MET A 169 -0.36 -6.89 10.05
N THR A 170 -1.27 -7.04 9.09
CA THR A 170 -1.01 -7.74 7.85
C THR A 170 -1.17 -6.83 6.64
N TRP A 171 -0.46 -7.15 5.58
CA TRP A 171 -0.61 -6.56 4.27
C TRP A 171 -0.76 -7.66 3.23
N THR A 172 -1.86 -7.60 2.47
CA THR A 172 -2.10 -8.46 1.32
C THR A 172 -2.05 -7.62 0.05
N MET A 173 -1.12 -7.93 -0.83
CA MET A 173 -1.10 -7.45 -2.21
C MET A 173 -1.32 -8.62 -3.14
N SER A 174 -2.31 -8.53 -4.01
CA SER A 174 -2.62 -9.60 -4.94
C SER A 174 -3.20 -9.07 -6.25
N MET A 175 -2.82 -9.70 -7.35
CA MET A 175 -3.39 -9.46 -8.68
C MET A 175 -4.37 -10.54 -9.12
N CYS A 176 -4.74 -11.47 -8.24
CA CYS A 176 -5.83 -12.41 -8.49
C CYS A 176 -7.21 -11.76 -8.38
N ASN A 177 -8.26 -12.56 -8.41
CA ASN A 177 -9.60 -12.02 -8.23
C ASN A 177 -9.79 -11.44 -6.82
N SER A 178 -10.75 -10.54 -6.70
CA SER A 178 -11.00 -9.76 -5.49
C SER A 178 -12.17 -10.27 -4.65
N PHE A 179 -12.71 -11.46 -4.96
CA PHE A 179 -13.83 -12.00 -4.21
C PHE A 179 -13.50 -12.19 -2.72
N ALA A 180 -14.42 -11.82 -1.85
CA ALA A 180 -14.31 -11.94 -0.39
C ALA A 180 -13.17 -11.15 0.29
N PHE A 181 -12.51 -10.24 -0.40
CA PHE A 181 -11.53 -9.35 0.24
C PHE A 181 -12.17 -8.14 0.94
N ASP A 182 -13.42 -7.79 0.63
CA ASP A 182 -14.21 -6.83 1.39
C ASP A 182 -15.61 -7.40 1.62
N PHE A 183 -16.18 -7.30 2.76
CA PHE A 183 -17.54 -7.73 3.13
C PHE A 183 -18.28 -8.70 2.16
N GLY A 184 -17.56 -9.47 1.37
CA GLY A 184 -18.09 -10.55 0.51
C GLY A 184 -19.01 -10.10 -0.61
N ARG A 185 -18.92 -8.88 -1.10
CA ARG A 185 -19.86 -8.33 -2.09
C ARG A 185 -19.81 -8.95 -3.48
N GLY A 186 -18.89 -9.88 -3.72
CA GLY A 186 -18.92 -10.78 -4.88
C GLY A 186 -18.70 -10.15 -6.26
N VAL A 187 -18.52 -8.85 -6.36
CA VAL A 187 -18.30 -8.17 -7.63
C VAL A 187 -16.80 -8.04 -7.86
N PRO A 188 -16.24 -8.62 -8.92
CA PRO A 188 -14.83 -8.44 -9.27
C PRO A 188 -14.54 -6.96 -9.51
N ASP A 189 -13.60 -6.42 -8.75
CA ASP A 189 -13.12 -5.05 -8.89
C ASP A 189 -11.84 -4.89 -8.06
N ARG A 190 -11.18 -3.76 -8.23
CA ARG A 190 -10.08 -3.39 -7.35
C ARG A 190 -10.59 -3.25 -5.92
N ARG A 191 -9.97 -3.98 -5.01
CA ARG A 191 -10.25 -3.89 -3.58
C ARG A 191 -9.05 -3.31 -2.85
N LEU A 192 -9.31 -2.32 -2.03
CA LEU A 192 -8.37 -1.84 -1.05
C LEU A 192 -9.14 -1.59 0.25
N GLY A 193 -8.49 -1.88 1.34
CA GLY A 193 -9.15 -1.72 2.62
C GLY A 193 -8.23 -1.86 3.80
N ILE A 194 -8.73 -1.35 4.91
CA ILE A 194 -8.11 -1.42 6.21
C ILE A 194 -9.17 -1.87 7.19
N TYR A 195 -8.90 -2.96 7.92
CA TYR A 195 -9.74 -3.46 9.01
C TYR A 195 -9.01 -3.28 10.33
N PHE A 196 -9.66 -2.64 11.27
CA PHE A 196 -9.22 -2.56 12.66
C PHE A 196 -10.12 -3.45 13.51
N HIS A 197 -9.60 -4.61 13.91
CA HIS A 197 -10.34 -5.56 14.73
C HIS A 197 -10.05 -5.30 16.22
N GLY A 198 -11.02 -4.70 16.88
CA GLY A 198 -11.01 -4.46 18.30
C GLY A 198 -11.86 -5.47 19.06
N LEU A 199 -11.76 -5.45 20.39
CA LEU A 199 -12.51 -6.38 21.25
C LEU A 199 -14.04 -6.17 21.17
N ARG A 200 -14.49 -4.94 20.91
CA ARG A 200 -15.92 -4.58 20.89
C ARG A 200 -16.52 -4.53 19.48
N GLY A 201 -15.68 -4.53 18.45
CA GLY A 201 -16.12 -4.46 17.06
C GLY A 201 -14.98 -4.20 16.10
N THR A 202 -15.33 -4.14 14.84
CA THR A 202 -14.41 -3.94 13.73
C THR A 202 -14.76 -2.66 12.99
N LEU A 203 -13.76 -1.82 12.72
CA LEU A 203 -13.86 -0.72 11.77
C LEU A 203 -13.21 -1.11 10.46
N PHE A 204 -13.96 -1.04 9.38
CA PHE A 204 -13.45 -1.10 8.01
C PHE A 204 -13.32 0.31 7.44
N SER A 205 -12.25 0.58 6.69
CA SER A 205 -12.08 1.81 5.93
C SER A 205 -11.47 1.55 4.55
N ASN A 206 -11.89 2.34 3.59
CA ASN A 206 -11.15 2.57 2.35
C ASN A 206 -10.85 4.07 2.21
N TYR A 207 -10.47 4.57 1.01
CA TYR A 207 -10.14 5.98 0.82
C TYR A 207 -11.29 6.93 1.12
N THR A 208 -12.53 6.53 0.87
CA THR A 208 -13.68 7.43 0.83
C THR A 208 -14.69 7.23 1.94
N LYS A 209 -14.75 6.03 2.50
CA LYS A 209 -15.75 5.66 3.51
C LYS A 209 -15.17 4.75 4.58
N HIS A 210 -15.84 4.73 5.71
CA HIS A 210 -15.63 3.73 6.76
C HIS A 210 -16.96 3.23 7.29
N GLU A 211 -16.91 2.07 7.92
CA GLU A 211 -18.05 1.39 8.50
C GLU A 211 -17.60 0.71 9.79
N VAL A 212 -18.45 0.73 10.80
CA VAL A 212 -18.19 0.08 12.07
C VAL A 212 -19.23 -1.02 12.28
N VAL A 213 -18.76 -2.22 12.57
CA VAL A 213 -19.58 -3.38 12.88
C VAL A 213 -19.29 -3.80 14.31
N GLY A 214 -20.32 -3.85 15.15
CA GLY A 214 -20.20 -4.29 16.54
C GLY A 214 -20.01 -5.79 16.66
N GLU A 215 -19.29 -6.22 17.68
CA GLU A 215 -19.26 -7.62 18.11
C GLU A 215 -20.44 -7.88 19.04
N GLY A 216 -21.54 -8.39 18.47
CA GLY A 216 -22.79 -8.55 19.21
C GLY A 216 -23.24 -7.23 19.84
N ASP A 217 -23.51 -7.29 21.13
CA ASP A 217 -24.00 -6.14 21.92
C ASP A 217 -22.89 -5.28 22.54
N LEU A 218 -21.60 -5.59 22.27
CA LEU A 218 -20.46 -4.93 22.92
C LEU A 218 -20.24 -3.47 22.45
N LEU A 219 -20.85 -3.07 21.34
CA LEU A 219 -20.84 -1.69 20.81
C LEU A 219 -22.18 -0.96 21.06
N ARG A 220 -23.00 -1.39 22.03
CA ARG A 220 -24.24 -0.67 22.35
C ARG A 220 -23.98 0.77 22.75
N ASP A 221 -24.89 1.65 22.32
CA ASP A 221 -24.89 3.09 22.54
C ASP A 221 -24.48 3.49 23.94
N GLY A 222 -23.44 4.31 24.07
CA GLY A 222 -23.03 4.90 25.34
C GLY A 222 -21.66 4.51 25.88
N ALA A 223 -20.87 3.71 25.18
CA ALA A 223 -19.44 3.63 25.50
C ALA A 223 -18.74 4.92 25.02
N PRO A 224 -17.99 5.60 25.89
CA PRO A 224 -17.36 6.89 25.61
C PRO A 224 -16.36 6.79 24.45
#